data_f25ddb4e0fa1bf0596a9570469b58c3c
#
_entry.id   f25ddb4e0fa1bf0596a9570469b58c3c
#
_cell.length_a   1.000
_cell.length_b   1.000
_cell.length_c   1.000
_cell.angle_alpha   90.00
_cell.angle_beta   90.00
_cell.angle_gamma   90.00
#
_symmetry.space_group_name_H-M   'P 1'
#
loop_
_entity.id
_entity.type
_entity.pdbx_description
1 polymer ?
#
loop_
_entity_poly.entity_id
_entity_poly.type
_entity_poly.pdbx_seq_one_letter_code
_entity_poly.pdbx_strand_id
1 'polypeptide(L)'
;MSRFSKILFFAAAAMAAVSCGSNARIEGELSDAPSSEVVVKLLNINHYEVLDTVKTNASGKFSYKVDVKKGQPEFVYVFYKDTKVASLLLETGDKVSVAADTLGNYTVEGSEESLKLAQVEKEYADALLKLSDLSSKSMTAKGSELDEIKRQLGQEYIAYYRSRVRYVMENSKSLTTVPVFFQNFGSDLPVFAQSTDAIHFSNIADSLEAVYPDSRYVKALRTEAKRRMNYLELESRLNAAEPIGFPDIELPDMNSKQVKLSDVDAKVIMVYFWSSANASQKMFNLDFLRSIYEDYHDKGFEIYQVSLDIDKAAWARVVKGQNLPWINVCDSRGASSPYVSLYNLGALPSAFVIADGELVDGEMSTEKSFRRNIEKLLK
;
A
#
# COMPACT_ATOMS: atom_id res chain seq x y z
N MET A 1 -49.02 -7.30 75.89
CA MET A 1 -49.57 -8.00 74.69
C MET A 1 -49.21 -7.07 73.51
N SER A 2 -48.19 -7.45 72.78
CA SER A 2 -47.49 -6.64 71.79
C SER A 2 -48.04 -6.94 70.38
N ARG A 3 -48.39 -5.91 69.63
CA ARG A 3 -48.69 -5.99 68.20
C ARG A 3 -47.44 -5.60 67.41
N PHE A 4 -46.81 -6.57 66.75
CA PHE A 4 -45.74 -6.33 65.78
C PHE A 4 -46.39 -5.98 64.41
N SER A 5 -46.14 -4.74 63.98
CA SER A 5 -46.47 -4.28 62.62
C SER A 5 -45.35 -4.69 61.69
N LYS A 6 -45.67 -5.49 60.67
CA LYS A 6 -44.74 -5.88 59.58
C LYS A 6 -44.78 -4.79 58.49
N ILE A 7 -43.72 -4.03 58.39
CA ILE A 7 -43.49 -3.11 57.27
C ILE A 7 -42.85 -3.91 56.13
N LEU A 8 -43.61 -4.06 55.02
CA LEU A 8 -43.14 -4.65 53.77
C LEU A 8 -42.43 -3.55 52.96
N PHE A 9 -41.10 -3.65 52.82
CA PHE A 9 -40.34 -2.82 51.88
C PHE A 9 -40.49 -3.43 50.48
N PHE A 10 -41.22 -2.75 49.60
CA PHE A 10 -41.18 -2.99 48.15
C PHE A 10 -39.93 -2.31 47.58
N ALA A 11 -38.87 -3.08 47.29
CA ALA A 11 -37.77 -2.65 46.47
C ALA A 11 -38.20 -2.69 45.04
N ALA A 12 -38.55 -1.55 44.45
CA ALA A 12 -38.75 -1.41 43.01
C ALA A 12 -37.37 -1.46 42.34
N ALA A 13 -36.99 -2.61 41.82
CA ALA A 13 -35.84 -2.73 40.91
C ALA A 13 -36.23 -2.05 39.58
N ALA A 14 -35.74 -0.83 39.38
CA ALA A 14 -35.77 -0.20 38.07
C ALA A 14 -34.81 -0.98 37.15
N MET A 15 -35.32 -1.92 36.38
CA MET A 15 -34.61 -2.46 35.21
C MET A 15 -34.50 -1.33 34.20
N ALA A 16 -33.35 -0.71 34.16
CA ALA A 16 -32.96 0.05 32.99
C ALA A 16 -32.85 -0.91 31.82
N ALA A 17 -33.87 -0.91 30.97
CA ALA A 17 -33.77 -1.54 29.65
C ALA A 17 -32.71 -0.82 28.89
N VAL A 18 -31.48 -1.37 28.87
CA VAL A 18 -30.45 -0.96 27.92
C VAL A 18 -30.99 -1.35 26.54
N SER A 19 -31.59 -0.38 25.88
CA SER A 19 -31.91 -0.47 24.45
C SER A 19 -30.58 -0.74 23.74
N CYS A 20 -30.38 -1.97 23.31
CA CYS A 20 -29.26 -2.36 22.44
C CYS A 20 -29.57 -1.79 21.05
N GLY A 21 -29.48 -0.47 20.89
CA GLY A 21 -29.55 0.17 19.60
C GLY A 21 -28.20 0.01 18.89
N SER A 22 -28.22 -0.40 17.63
CA SER A 22 -27.04 -0.49 16.76
C SER A 22 -26.47 0.89 16.36
N ASN A 23 -27.03 2.00 16.87
CA ASN A 23 -26.72 3.34 16.43
C ASN A 23 -25.72 4.05 17.35
N ALA A 24 -24.71 4.69 16.72
CA ALA A 24 -23.97 5.76 17.33
C ALA A 24 -24.66 7.11 17.04
N ARG A 25 -24.41 8.13 17.86
CA ARG A 25 -25.00 9.47 17.69
C ARG A 25 -23.92 10.54 17.69
N ILE A 26 -23.98 11.39 16.69
CA ILE A 26 -23.16 12.60 16.59
C ILE A 26 -24.04 13.80 16.96
N GLU A 27 -23.57 14.62 17.89
CA GLU A 27 -24.10 15.93 18.22
C GLU A 27 -23.02 16.96 17.87
N GLY A 28 -23.22 17.71 16.80
CA GLY A 28 -22.21 18.62 16.27
C GLY A 28 -22.64 20.08 16.37
N GLU A 29 -21.65 20.97 16.51
CA GLU A 29 -21.82 22.41 16.40
C GLU A 29 -20.75 22.98 15.46
N LEU A 30 -21.20 23.67 14.39
CA LEU A 30 -20.39 24.43 13.47
C LEU A 30 -20.69 25.92 13.71
N SER A 31 -19.97 26.53 14.65
CA SER A 31 -20.33 27.82 15.24
C SER A 31 -20.32 28.99 14.26
N ASP A 32 -19.49 28.92 13.23
CA ASP A 32 -19.29 29.95 12.21
C ASP A 32 -20.10 29.71 10.92
N ALA A 33 -20.93 28.65 10.88
CA ALA A 33 -21.84 28.36 9.75
C ALA A 33 -23.25 27.95 10.21
N PRO A 34 -24.00 28.88 10.83
CA PRO A 34 -25.38 28.63 11.19
C PRO A 34 -26.28 28.48 9.95
N SER A 35 -27.36 27.70 10.09
CA SER A 35 -28.37 27.46 9.03
C SER A 35 -27.73 26.94 7.71
N SER A 36 -26.67 26.18 7.80
CA SER A 36 -25.90 25.63 6.69
C SER A 36 -26.13 24.12 6.54
N GLU A 37 -25.50 23.52 5.56
CA GLU A 37 -25.51 22.07 5.35
C GLU A 37 -24.15 21.48 5.65
N VAL A 38 -24.12 20.35 6.37
CA VAL A 38 -22.97 19.50 6.58
C VAL A 38 -23.22 18.14 5.96
N VAL A 39 -22.19 17.54 5.36
CA VAL A 39 -22.28 16.22 4.74
C VAL A 39 -21.59 15.20 5.63
N VAL A 40 -22.31 14.18 6.06
CA VAL A 40 -21.78 13.05 6.82
C VAL A 40 -21.37 11.96 5.85
N LYS A 41 -20.12 11.53 5.92
CA LYS A 41 -19.53 10.53 5.03
C LYS A 41 -18.92 9.39 5.82
N LEU A 42 -19.04 8.18 5.29
CA LEU A 42 -18.38 6.97 5.77
C LEU A 42 -17.11 6.72 4.96
N LEU A 43 -16.02 6.32 5.59
CA LEU A 43 -14.86 5.81 4.87
C LEU A 43 -15.10 4.35 4.46
N ASN A 44 -15.21 4.09 3.17
CA ASN A 44 -15.27 2.72 2.65
C ASN A 44 -13.89 2.36 2.06
N ILE A 45 -12.98 1.91 2.94
CA ILE A 45 -11.58 1.56 2.67
C ILE A 45 -10.77 2.75 2.13
N ASN A 46 -10.94 3.13 0.85
CA ASN A 46 -10.16 4.15 0.15
C ASN A 46 -11.03 5.25 -0.50
N HIS A 47 -12.34 5.23 -0.29
CA HIS A 47 -13.24 6.28 -0.80
C HIS A 47 -14.31 6.64 0.23
N TYR A 48 -14.88 7.83 0.08
CA TYR A 48 -15.98 8.28 0.92
C TYR A 48 -17.33 7.92 0.31
N GLU A 49 -18.19 7.35 1.13
CA GLU A 49 -19.60 7.12 0.84
C GLU A 49 -20.42 8.17 1.60
N VAL A 50 -21.28 8.90 0.89
CA VAL A 50 -22.14 9.91 1.52
C VAL A 50 -23.27 9.18 2.25
N LEU A 51 -23.35 9.37 3.57
CA LEU A 51 -24.45 8.84 4.38
C LEU A 51 -25.67 9.78 4.34
N ASP A 52 -25.45 11.08 4.52
CA ASP A 52 -26.53 12.07 4.52
C ASP A 52 -25.98 13.51 4.42
N THR A 53 -26.89 14.43 4.12
CA THR A 53 -26.68 15.88 4.22
C THR A 53 -27.60 16.44 5.29
N VAL A 54 -27.03 16.97 6.35
CA VAL A 54 -27.75 17.44 7.55
C VAL A 54 -27.71 18.96 7.63
N LYS A 55 -28.87 19.59 7.89
CA LYS A 55 -28.94 21.04 8.10
C LYS A 55 -28.60 21.41 9.54
N THR A 56 -27.71 22.40 9.69
CA THR A 56 -27.48 23.03 11.00
C THR A 56 -28.60 23.97 11.32
N ASN A 57 -28.92 24.11 12.60
CA ASN A 57 -29.93 25.10 13.06
C ASN A 57 -29.33 26.54 13.10
N ALA A 58 -30.12 27.51 13.58
CA ALA A 58 -29.70 28.90 13.71
C ALA A 58 -28.52 29.15 14.66
N SER A 59 -28.15 28.17 15.49
CA SER A 59 -26.97 28.16 16.35
C SER A 59 -25.84 27.30 15.80
N GLY A 60 -25.89 26.82 14.55
CA GLY A 60 -24.88 25.95 13.97
C GLY A 60 -24.94 24.48 14.43
N LYS A 61 -25.94 24.08 15.23
CA LYS A 61 -26.02 22.73 15.79
C LYS A 61 -26.74 21.77 14.86
N PHE A 62 -26.25 20.52 14.83
CA PHE A 62 -26.86 19.42 14.11
C PHE A 62 -26.77 18.11 14.92
N SER A 63 -27.55 17.13 14.55
CA SER A 63 -27.48 15.79 15.12
C SER A 63 -27.68 14.76 14.03
N TYR A 64 -26.92 13.69 14.07
CA TYR A 64 -27.01 12.58 13.13
C TYR A 64 -26.85 11.23 13.84
N LYS A 65 -27.57 10.20 13.38
CA LYS A 65 -27.43 8.83 13.87
C LYS A 65 -26.74 8.00 12.80
N VAL A 66 -25.67 7.31 13.21
CA VAL A 66 -24.93 6.38 12.35
C VAL A 66 -25.26 4.96 12.76
N ASP A 67 -25.58 4.11 11.80
CA ASP A 67 -25.74 2.67 12.05
C ASP A 67 -24.35 2.04 12.14
N VAL A 68 -23.99 1.55 13.33
CA VAL A 68 -22.69 0.92 13.60
C VAL A 68 -22.93 -0.44 14.21
N LYS A 69 -22.58 -1.49 13.48
CA LYS A 69 -22.73 -2.86 13.94
C LYS A 69 -21.78 -3.15 15.09
N LYS A 70 -22.27 -3.92 16.07
CA LYS A 70 -21.45 -4.33 17.21
C LYS A 70 -20.18 -5.05 16.76
N GLY A 71 -19.02 -4.60 17.26
CA GLY A 71 -17.71 -5.14 16.89
C GLY A 71 -17.20 -4.73 15.50
N GLN A 72 -17.89 -3.79 14.83
CA GLN A 72 -17.49 -3.24 13.54
C GLN A 72 -17.50 -1.70 13.61
N PRO A 73 -16.53 -1.08 14.32
CA PRO A 73 -16.43 0.38 14.37
C PRO A 73 -16.24 0.98 12.97
N GLU A 74 -16.76 2.19 12.78
CA GLU A 74 -16.76 2.86 11.49
C GLU A 74 -16.08 4.22 11.54
N PHE A 75 -15.26 4.52 10.55
CA PHE A 75 -14.71 5.87 10.35
C PHE A 75 -15.75 6.75 9.68
N VAL A 76 -16.18 7.79 10.38
CA VAL A 76 -17.19 8.74 9.92
C VAL A 76 -16.61 10.15 9.92
N TYR A 77 -16.81 10.85 8.83
CA TYR A 77 -16.29 12.18 8.62
C TYR A 77 -17.42 13.18 8.37
N VAL A 78 -17.29 14.36 8.94
CA VAL A 78 -18.21 15.48 8.70
C VAL A 78 -17.51 16.49 7.82
N PHE A 79 -18.17 16.89 6.75
CA PHE A 79 -17.68 17.89 5.80
C PHE A 79 -18.60 19.11 5.77
N TYR A 80 -17.99 20.28 5.72
CA TYR A 80 -18.63 21.50 5.32
C TYR A 80 -18.08 21.92 3.96
N LYS A 81 -18.92 21.90 2.91
CA LYS A 81 -18.46 22.01 1.52
C LYS A 81 -17.35 20.98 1.24
N ASP A 82 -16.14 21.45 0.85
CA ASP A 82 -14.99 20.60 0.57
C ASP A 82 -14.05 20.42 1.78
N THR A 83 -14.31 21.12 2.89
CA THR A 83 -13.47 21.04 4.09
C THR A 83 -13.96 19.93 5.01
N LYS A 84 -13.07 19.04 5.40
CA LYS A 84 -13.32 18.05 6.46
C LYS A 84 -13.25 18.77 7.82
N VAL A 85 -14.39 18.85 8.50
CA VAL A 85 -14.54 19.59 9.77
C VAL A 85 -14.56 18.69 11.00
N ALA A 86 -14.69 17.37 10.84
CA ALA A 86 -14.49 16.41 11.91
C ALA A 86 -14.19 15.01 11.38
N SER A 87 -13.41 14.25 12.14
CA SER A 87 -13.10 12.84 11.92
C SER A 87 -13.43 12.04 13.18
N LEU A 88 -14.20 10.99 13.03
CA LEU A 88 -14.73 10.18 14.12
C LEU A 88 -14.47 8.71 13.85
N LEU A 89 -14.13 7.96 14.88
CA LEU A 89 -14.18 6.50 14.89
C LEU A 89 -15.27 6.11 15.90
N LEU A 90 -16.38 5.59 15.37
CA LEU A 90 -17.58 5.36 16.16
C LEU A 90 -17.80 3.87 16.39
N GLU A 91 -18.09 3.53 17.65
CA GLU A 91 -18.55 2.21 18.05
C GLU A 91 -20.06 2.20 18.31
N THR A 92 -20.63 1.00 18.37
CA THR A 92 -22.05 0.84 18.69
C THR A 92 -22.40 1.46 20.03
N GLY A 93 -23.32 2.40 20.02
CA GLY A 93 -23.83 3.08 21.23
C GLY A 93 -23.08 4.35 21.60
N ASP A 94 -22.03 4.74 20.87
CA ASP A 94 -21.31 6.00 21.08
C ASP A 94 -22.24 7.22 20.98
N LYS A 95 -22.01 8.18 21.87
CA LYS A 95 -22.63 9.51 21.84
C LYS A 95 -21.49 10.53 21.86
N VAL A 96 -21.19 11.06 20.70
CA VAL A 96 -20.08 12.01 20.55
C VAL A 96 -20.59 13.43 20.38
N SER A 97 -19.93 14.37 21.07
CA SER A 97 -20.10 15.81 20.87
C SER A 97 -18.91 16.34 20.07
N VAL A 98 -19.20 17.11 19.02
CA VAL A 98 -18.20 17.72 18.15
C VAL A 98 -18.42 19.23 18.14
N ALA A 99 -17.40 20.01 18.47
CA ALA A 99 -17.37 21.45 18.23
C ALA A 99 -16.31 21.76 17.17
N ALA A 100 -16.73 22.35 16.06
CA ALA A 100 -15.89 22.57 14.88
C ALA A 100 -16.07 23.97 14.30
N ASP A 101 -15.10 24.38 13.46
CA ASP A 101 -15.19 25.56 12.60
C ASP A 101 -15.09 25.16 11.11
N THR A 102 -15.39 26.12 10.24
CA THR A 102 -15.34 25.91 8.78
C THR A 102 -13.94 25.74 8.21
N LEU A 103 -12.89 25.97 9.01
CA LEU A 103 -11.48 25.79 8.64
C LEU A 103 -10.97 24.37 8.92
N GLY A 104 -11.78 23.54 9.62
CA GLY A 104 -11.42 22.16 9.95
C GLY A 104 -10.76 21.99 11.32
N ASN A 105 -10.76 23.02 12.18
CA ASN A 105 -10.40 22.86 13.57
C ASN A 105 -11.60 22.28 14.33
N TYR A 106 -11.38 21.24 15.12
CA TYR A 106 -12.44 20.63 15.90
C TYR A 106 -11.96 20.03 17.21
N THR A 107 -12.90 19.86 18.12
CA THR A 107 -12.74 19.05 19.34
C THR A 107 -13.84 18.00 19.36
N VAL A 108 -13.55 16.86 19.97
CA VAL A 108 -14.49 15.75 20.12
C VAL A 108 -14.51 15.26 21.55
N GLU A 109 -15.69 14.91 22.06
CA GLU A 109 -15.90 14.31 23.39
C GLU A 109 -16.85 13.12 23.27
N GLY A 110 -16.82 12.21 24.26
CA GLY A 110 -17.77 11.09 24.36
C GLY A 110 -17.35 9.80 23.66
N SER A 111 -16.18 9.76 22.97
CA SER A 111 -15.59 8.54 22.42
C SER A 111 -14.07 8.62 22.53
N GLU A 112 -13.46 7.63 23.20
CA GLU A 112 -11.99 7.55 23.34
C GLU A 112 -11.30 7.34 22.00
N GLU A 113 -11.87 6.50 21.14
CA GLU A 113 -11.31 6.20 19.82
C GLU A 113 -11.38 7.42 18.89
N SER A 114 -12.46 8.20 18.95
CA SER A 114 -12.57 9.47 18.20
C SER A 114 -11.58 10.52 18.71
N LEU A 115 -11.31 10.58 20.02
CA LEU A 115 -10.26 11.44 20.59
C LEU A 115 -8.87 11.05 20.09
N LYS A 116 -8.55 9.75 20.09
CA LYS A 116 -7.28 9.25 19.56
C LYS A 116 -7.13 9.59 18.07
N LEU A 117 -8.20 9.42 17.29
CA LEU A 117 -8.19 9.75 15.86
C LEU A 117 -7.93 11.24 15.64
N ALA A 118 -8.60 12.12 16.38
CA ALA A 118 -8.41 13.57 16.31
C ALA A 118 -6.95 13.95 16.64
N GLN A 119 -6.37 13.33 17.67
CA GLN A 119 -4.96 13.55 18.04
C GLN A 119 -4.00 13.09 16.93
N VAL A 120 -4.23 11.91 16.35
CA VAL A 120 -3.43 11.39 15.21
C VAL A 120 -3.47 12.32 14.03
N GLU A 121 -4.66 12.82 13.66
CA GLU A 121 -4.82 13.73 12.54
C GLU A 121 -4.16 15.08 12.78
N LYS A 122 -4.30 15.61 14.01
CA LYS A 122 -3.63 16.86 14.41
C LYS A 122 -2.11 16.74 14.31
N GLU A 123 -1.53 15.70 14.88
CA GLU A 123 -0.08 15.47 14.84
C GLU A 123 0.43 15.30 13.41
N TYR A 124 -0.37 14.66 12.55
CA TYR A 124 -0.05 14.53 11.13
C TYR A 124 -0.10 15.88 10.41
N ALA A 125 -1.13 16.69 10.64
CA ALA A 125 -1.25 18.03 10.07
C ALA A 125 -0.10 18.95 10.49
N ASP A 126 0.26 18.93 11.78
CA ASP A 126 1.39 19.71 12.30
C ASP A 126 2.71 19.30 11.64
N ALA A 127 2.96 17.99 11.47
CA ALA A 127 4.16 17.48 10.82
C ALA A 127 4.18 17.85 9.32
N LEU A 128 3.04 17.73 8.63
CA LEU A 128 2.90 18.09 7.22
C LEU A 128 3.18 19.58 6.98
N LEU A 129 2.66 20.47 7.81
CA LEU A 129 2.93 21.91 7.74
C LEU A 129 4.41 22.21 7.92
N LYS A 130 5.07 21.58 8.89
CA LYS A 130 6.49 21.78 9.19
C LYS A 130 7.38 21.30 8.06
N LEU A 131 7.12 20.11 7.52
CA LEU A 131 7.86 19.55 6.39
C LEU A 131 7.64 20.36 5.11
N SER A 132 6.41 20.84 4.87
CA SER A 132 6.08 21.70 3.72
C SER A 132 6.78 23.04 3.78
N ASP A 133 6.87 23.69 4.95
CA ASP A 133 7.61 24.92 5.16
C ASP A 133 9.11 24.73 4.87
N LEU A 134 9.73 23.70 5.45
CA LEU A 134 11.13 23.35 5.19
C LEU A 134 11.37 23.02 3.72
N SER A 135 10.48 22.27 3.08
CA SER A 135 10.56 21.96 1.65
C SER A 135 10.52 23.23 0.80
N SER A 136 9.61 24.15 1.10
CA SER A 136 9.50 25.44 0.41
C SER A 136 10.76 26.28 0.54
N LYS A 137 11.36 26.35 1.73
CA LYS A 137 12.63 27.04 1.99
C LYS A 137 13.77 26.40 1.21
N SER A 138 13.79 25.07 1.07
CA SER A 138 14.84 24.37 0.32
C SER A 138 14.90 24.70 -1.16
N MET A 139 13.79 25.16 -1.76
CA MET A 139 13.74 25.51 -3.18
C MET A 139 14.52 26.79 -3.51
N THR A 140 14.74 27.66 -2.55
CA THR A 140 15.44 28.95 -2.74
C THR A 140 16.80 29.01 -2.09
N ALA A 141 17.05 28.19 -1.07
CA ALA A 141 18.31 28.12 -0.32
C ALA A 141 19.46 27.54 -1.16
N LYS A 142 20.71 27.93 -0.83
CA LYS A 142 21.94 27.48 -1.53
C LYS A 142 23.07 27.24 -0.52
N GLY A 143 24.03 26.40 -0.94
CA GLY A 143 25.25 26.13 -0.14
C GLY A 143 24.90 25.56 1.25
N SER A 144 25.59 26.03 2.27
CA SER A 144 25.44 25.54 3.65
C SER A 144 24.04 25.71 4.23
N GLU A 145 23.29 26.71 3.79
CA GLU A 145 21.90 26.89 4.20
C GLU A 145 21.00 25.75 3.66
N LEU A 146 21.18 25.37 2.40
CA LEU A 146 20.47 24.25 1.80
C LEU A 146 20.79 22.93 2.51
N ASP A 147 22.07 22.71 2.86
CA ASP A 147 22.50 21.51 3.56
C ASP A 147 21.87 21.42 4.96
N GLU A 148 21.79 22.55 5.67
CA GLU A 148 21.12 22.62 6.98
C GLU A 148 19.62 22.33 6.86
N ILE A 149 18.92 22.89 5.88
CA ILE A 149 17.48 22.62 5.65
C ILE A 149 17.27 21.14 5.30
N LYS A 150 18.08 20.54 4.45
CA LYS A 150 18.00 19.10 4.16
C LYS A 150 18.19 18.24 5.41
N ARG A 151 19.13 18.62 6.28
CA ARG A 151 19.34 17.95 7.55
C ARG A 151 18.11 18.05 8.44
N GLN A 152 17.48 19.22 8.54
CA GLN A 152 16.24 19.44 9.31
C GLN A 152 15.08 18.62 8.75
N LEU A 153 14.89 18.61 7.43
CA LEU A 153 13.88 17.77 6.76
C LEU A 153 14.03 16.29 7.15
N GLY A 154 15.26 15.77 7.07
CA GLY A 154 15.53 14.38 7.46
C GLY A 154 15.26 14.12 8.95
N GLN A 155 15.63 15.04 9.84
CA GLN A 155 15.38 14.91 11.28
C GLN A 155 13.88 14.92 11.60
N GLU A 156 13.11 15.85 11.03
CA GLU A 156 11.66 15.92 11.24
C GLU A 156 10.93 14.69 10.73
N TYR A 157 11.29 14.23 9.52
CA TYR A 157 10.72 13.00 8.97
C TYR A 157 11.01 11.79 9.88
N ILE A 158 12.27 11.60 10.29
CA ILE A 158 12.65 10.48 11.17
C ILE A 158 11.98 10.57 12.53
N ALA A 159 11.87 11.79 13.10
CA ALA A 159 11.20 12.00 14.39
C ALA A 159 9.71 11.63 14.29
N TYR A 160 9.04 12.07 13.22
CA TYR A 160 7.65 11.74 12.97
C TYR A 160 7.46 10.22 12.75
N TYR A 161 8.25 9.61 11.87
CA TYR A 161 8.24 8.16 11.63
C TYR A 161 8.34 7.37 12.95
N ARG A 162 9.35 7.67 13.76
CA ARG A 162 9.56 7.01 15.06
C ARG A 162 8.36 7.19 16.00
N SER A 163 7.73 8.37 16.00
CA SER A 163 6.52 8.62 16.77
C SER A 163 5.36 7.76 16.30
N ARG A 164 5.22 7.54 14.97
CA ARG A 164 4.15 6.70 14.42
C ARG A 164 4.38 5.22 14.68
N VAL A 165 5.62 4.74 14.56
CA VAL A 165 5.96 3.36 14.97
C VAL A 165 5.58 3.13 16.44
N ARG A 166 5.96 4.05 17.33
CA ARG A 166 5.58 3.97 18.76
C ARG A 166 4.06 3.95 18.92
N TYR A 167 3.36 4.87 18.27
CA TYR A 167 1.91 4.98 18.34
C TYR A 167 1.20 3.66 17.94
N VAL A 168 1.56 3.06 16.81
CA VAL A 168 0.90 1.83 16.36
C VAL A 168 1.18 0.65 17.30
N MET A 169 2.35 0.61 17.92
CA MET A 169 2.68 -0.43 18.89
C MET A 169 1.93 -0.26 20.21
N GLU A 170 1.86 0.96 20.75
CA GLU A 170 1.15 1.28 22.00
C GLU A 170 -0.38 1.13 21.84
N ASN A 171 -0.91 1.35 20.63
CA ASN A 171 -2.34 1.30 20.32
C ASN A 171 -2.72 0.09 19.43
N SER A 172 -2.02 -1.03 19.56
CA SER A 172 -2.12 -2.19 18.66
C SER A 172 -3.52 -2.80 18.53
N LYS A 173 -4.43 -2.49 19.45
CA LYS A 173 -5.84 -2.95 19.44
C LYS A 173 -6.83 -1.86 19.04
N SER A 174 -6.38 -0.66 18.69
CA SER A 174 -7.20 0.45 18.23
C SER A 174 -7.18 0.56 16.71
N LEU A 175 -8.36 0.69 16.10
CA LEU A 175 -8.48 0.90 14.63
C LEU A 175 -7.85 2.22 14.18
N THR A 176 -7.58 3.17 15.08
CA THR A 176 -6.88 4.43 14.75
C THR A 176 -5.46 4.20 14.22
N THR A 177 -4.88 3.01 14.42
CA THR A 177 -3.60 2.63 13.83
C THR A 177 -3.68 2.43 12.31
N VAL A 178 -4.87 2.08 11.77
CA VAL A 178 -5.05 1.84 10.33
C VAL A 178 -4.72 3.08 9.51
N PRO A 179 -5.35 4.25 9.71
CA PRO A 179 -5.00 5.45 8.94
C PRO A 179 -3.54 5.88 9.12
N VAL A 180 -2.90 5.60 10.25
CA VAL A 180 -1.49 5.93 10.50
C VAL A 180 -0.57 5.22 9.52
N PHE A 181 -0.85 3.97 9.18
CA PHE A 181 -0.04 3.20 8.21
C PHE A 181 -0.08 3.76 6.78
N PHE A 182 -1.13 4.51 6.44
CA PHE A 182 -1.34 5.05 5.09
C PHE A 182 -1.07 6.55 4.98
N GLN A 183 -0.45 7.17 6.01
CA GLN A 183 -0.02 8.56 5.96
C GLN A 183 1.10 8.78 4.94
N ASN A 184 1.02 9.88 4.19
CA ASN A 184 1.98 10.26 3.16
C ASN A 184 2.34 11.75 3.24
N PHE A 185 3.60 12.08 3.09
CA PHE A 185 4.06 13.46 2.90
C PHE A 185 4.19 13.76 1.40
N GLY A 186 3.12 14.27 0.81
CA GLY A 186 3.03 14.48 -0.65
C GLY A 186 2.62 13.22 -1.41
N SER A 187 2.87 13.17 -2.73
CA SER A 187 2.44 12.06 -3.59
C SER A 187 3.24 10.77 -3.40
N ASP A 188 4.52 10.86 -3.05
CA ASP A 188 5.46 9.75 -3.20
C ASP A 188 6.32 9.47 -1.95
N LEU A 189 5.99 10.07 -0.80
CA LEU A 189 6.75 9.86 0.44
C LEU A 189 5.85 9.30 1.55
N PRO A 190 5.59 7.97 1.56
CA PRO A 190 4.83 7.35 2.65
C PRO A 190 5.63 7.40 3.96
N VAL A 191 4.92 7.54 5.08
CA VAL A 191 5.54 7.52 6.41
C VAL A 191 6.16 6.16 6.71
N PHE A 192 5.47 5.07 6.37
CA PHE A 192 5.97 3.69 6.47
C PHE A 192 6.49 3.24 5.11
N ALA A 193 7.71 3.67 4.77
CA ALA A 193 8.34 3.46 3.46
C ALA A 193 9.38 2.32 3.44
N GLN A 194 9.82 1.84 4.62
CA GLN A 194 10.85 0.81 4.70
C GLN A 194 10.27 -0.59 4.44
N SER A 195 11.00 -1.46 3.79
CA SER A 195 10.58 -2.86 3.57
C SER A 195 10.31 -3.59 4.90
N THR A 196 11.12 -3.31 5.93
CA THR A 196 10.95 -3.85 7.28
C THR A 196 9.68 -3.40 7.99
N ASP A 197 9.04 -2.32 7.54
CA ASP A 197 7.74 -1.89 8.08
C ASP A 197 6.65 -2.94 7.88
N ALA A 198 6.83 -3.86 6.93
CA ALA A 198 5.97 -5.03 6.73
C ALA A 198 5.69 -5.79 8.03
N ILE A 199 6.67 -5.86 8.94
CA ILE A 199 6.54 -6.51 10.24
C ILE A 199 5.52 -5.77 11.11
N HIS A 200 5.54 -4.43 11.12
CA HIS A 200 4.57 -3.63 11.86
C HIS A 200 3.16 -3.80 11.30
N PHE A 201 3.01 -3.78 9.96
CA PHE A 201 1.72 -4.06 9.32
C PHE A 201 1.16 -5.43 9.71
N SER A 202 2.00 -6.48 9.72
CA SER A 202 1.58 -7.83 10.07
C SER A 202 1.16 -7.93 11.54
N ASN A 203 1.98 -7.45 12.47
CA ASN A 203 1.73 -7.54 13.90
C ASN A 203 0.46 -6.78 14.32
N ILE A 204 0.23 -5.59 13.74
CA ILE A 204 -0.96 -4.82 14.03
C ILE A 204 -2.19 -5.44 13.39
N ALA A 205 -2.08 -5.97 12.16
CA ALA A 205 -3.18 -6.71 11.54
C ALA A 205 -3.58 -7.93 12.37
N ASP A 206 -2.63 -8.69 12.95
CA ASP A 206 -2.91 -9.82 13.87
C ASP A 206 -3.65 -9.34 15.13
N SER A 207 -3.16 -8.25 15.73
CA SER A 207 -3.74 -7.68 16.95
C SER A 207 -5.16 -7.17 16.73
N LEU A 208 -5.40 -6.49 15.61
CA LEU A 208 -6.72 -5.94 15.26
C LEU A 208 -7.70 -7.05 14.83
N GLU A 209 -7.25 -8.08 14.13
CA GLU A 209 -8.10 -9.20 13.71
C GLU A 209 -8.64 -9.99 14.92
N ALA A 210 -7.85 -10.08 16.00
CA ALA A 210 -8.28 -10.68 17.25
C ALA A 210 -9.42 -9.88 17.94
N VAL A 211 -9.51 -8.56 17.70
CA VAL A 211 -10.52 -7.68 18.31
C VAL A 211 -11.70 -7.43 17.35
N TYR A 212 -11.41 -7.20 16.06
CA TYR A 212 -12.36 -6.78 15.03
C TYR A 212 -12.30 -7.69 13.79
N PRO A 213 -12.57 -9.01 13.91
CA PRO A 213 -12.40 -9.99 12.81
C PRO A 213 -13.26 -9.68 11.58
N ASP A 214 -14.38 -9.01 11.76
CA ASP A 214 -15.31 -8.68 10.68
C ASP A 214 -15.11 -7.29 10.09
N SER A 215 -14.21 -6.47 10.65
CA SER A 215 -13.95 -5.11 10.17
C SER A 215 -13.37 -5.11 8.75
N ARG A 216 -13.97 -4.31 7.87
CA ARG A 216 -13.47 -4.09 6.50
C ARG A 216 -12.07 -3.48 6.49
N TYR A 217 -11.76 -2.62 7.45
CA TYR A 217 -10.48 -1.94 7.58
C TYR A 217 -9.37 -2.92 7.98
N VAL A 218 -9.67 -3.86 8.88
CA VAL A 218 -8.74 -4.92 9.29
C VAL A 218 -8.45 -5.87 8.13
N LYS A 219 -9.48 -6.27 7.37
CA LYS A 219 -9.33 -7.11 6.17
C LYS A 219 -8.45 -6.43 5.10
N ALA A 220 -8.64 -5.12 4.90
CA ALA A 220 -7.81 -4.34 3.99
C ALA A 220 -6.35 -4.24 4.48
N LEU A 221 -6.14 -3.95 5.78
CA LEU A 221 -4.82 -3.92 6.39
C LEU A 221 -4.11 -5.29 6.29
N ARG A 222 -4.83 -6.38 6.52
CA ARG A 222 -4.31 -7.76 6.37
C ARG A 222 -3.85 -8.04 4.94
N THR A 223 -4.60 -7.60 3.95
CA THR A 223 -4.23 -7.75 2.53
C THR A 223 -2.94 -7.00 2.22
N GLU A 224 -2.81 -5.77 2.70
CA GLU A 224 -1.61 -4.97 2.53
C GLU A 224 -0.41 -5.55 3.29
N ALA A 225 -0.62 -6.03 4.52
CA ALA A 225 0.41 -6.69 5.32
C ALA A 225 0.98 -7.92 4.59
N LYS A 226 0.13 -8.78 4.03
CA LYS A 226 0.57 -9.94 3.24
C LYS A 226 1.38 -9.52 2.01
N ARG A 227 0.92 -8.49 1.28
CA ARG A 227 1.65 -7.97 0.12
C ARG A 227 3.05 -7.50 0.49
N ARG A 228 3.18 -6.72 1.58
CA ARG A 228 4.46 -6.21 2.08
C ARG A 228 5.37 -7.31 2.62
N MET A 229 4.82 -8.29 3.33
CA MET A 229 5.60 -9.43 3.84
C MET A 229 6.18 -10.27 2.70
N ASN A 230 5.39 -10.52 1.64
CA ASN A 230 5.89 -11.23 0.46
C ASN A 230 7.03 -10.47 -0.23
N TYR A 231 6.94 -9.15 -0.27
CA TYR A 231 8.02 -8.30 -0.82
C TYR A 231 9.29 -8.38 0.05
N LEU A 232 9.16 -8.26 1.37
CA LEU A 232 10.26 -8.37 2.32
C LEU A 232 10.96 -9.75 2.25
N GLU A 233 10.16 -10.82 2.11
CA GLU A 233 10.71 -12.17 1.96
C GLU A 233 11.51 -12.31 0.66
N LEU A 234 10.98 -11.77 -0.45
CA LEU A 234 11.69 -11.75 -1.73
C LEU A 234 13.01 -10.98 -1.63
N GLU A 235 12.98 -9.77 -1.07
CA GLU A 235 14.17 -8.94 -0.83
C GLU A 235 15.20 -9.68 0.04
N SER A 236 14.74 -10.35 1.11
CA SER A 236 15.62 -11.15 1.98
C SER A 236 16.27 -12.32 1.24
N ARG A 237 15.52 -13.02 0.37
CA ARG A 237 16.06 -14.12 -0.44
C ARG A 237 17.09 -13.61 -1.45
N LEU A 238 16.84 -12.46 -2.07
CA LEU A 238 17.79 -11.85 -3.00
C LEU A 238 19.09 -11.43 -2.30
N ASN A 239 18.98 -10.85 -1.09
CA ASN A 239 20.13 -10.43 -0.31
C ASN A 239 20.92 -11.62 0.31
N ALA A 240 20.27 -12.76 0.52
CA ALA A 240 20.90 -13.98 1.04
C ALA A 240 21.48 -14.88 -0.07
N ALA A 241 21.11 -14.64 -1.34
CA ALA A 241 21.72 -15.34 -2.46
C ALA A 241 23.22 -15.01 -2.51
N GLU A 242 24.06 -16.01 -2.78
CA GLU A 242 25.47 -15.72 -3.11
C GLU A 242 25.50 -14.66 -4.21
N PRO A 243 26.43 -13.70 -4.15
CA PRO A 243 26.50 -12.65 -5.14
C PRO A 243 26.85 -13.26 -6.50
N ILE A 244 25.80 -13.58 -7.25
CA ILE A 244 25.89 -13.77 -8.69
C ILE A 244 25.87 -12.37 -9.29
N GLY A 245 26.69 -12.12 -10.29
CA GLY A 245 26.85 -10.80 -10.90
C GLY A 245 25.62 -10.30 -11.68
N PHE A 246 24.45 -10.93 -11.46
CA PHE A 246 23.16 -10.56 -12.06
C PHE A 246 21.99 -10.88 -11.14
N PRO A 247 20.86 -10.17 -11.25
CA PRO A 247 19.63 -10.52 -10.53
C PRO A 247 19.07 -11.86 -11.02
N ASP A 248 18.96 -12.85 -10.13
CA ASP A 248 18.47 -14.17 -10.52
C ASP A 248 16.96 -14.19 -10.75
N ILE A 249 16.52 -15.06 -11.65
CA ILE A 249 15.12 -15.26 -12.03
C ILE A 249 14.76 -16.72 -11.86
N GLU A 250 13.67 -17.02 -11.16
CA GLU A 250 13.10 -18.36 -11.11
C GLU A 250 11.62 -18.29 -11.46
N LEU A 251 11.26 -18.80 -12.65
CA LEU A 251 9.91 -18.69 -13.20
C LEU A 251 9.47 -20.03 -13.85
N PRO A 252 8.14 -20.29 -13.87
CA PRO A 252 7.62 -21.49 -14.53
C PRO A 252 7.66 -21.38 -16.05
N ASP A 253 8.02 -22.47 -16.69
CA ASP A 253 7.88 -22.68 -18.14
C ASP A 253 6.40 -22.96 -18.54
N MET A 254 6.17 -23.32 -19.80
CA MET A 254 4.85 -23.70 -20.33
C MET A 254 4.25 -24.94 -19.65
N ASN A 255 5.08 -25.81 -19.08
CA ASN A 255 4.70 -27.04 -18.40
C ASN A 255 4.63 -26.85 -16.86
N SER A 256 4.77 -25.60 -16.38
CA SER A 256 4.81 -25.23 -14.97
C SER A 256 6.03 -25.77 -14.20
N LYS A 257 7.08 -26.19 -14.92
CA LYS A 257 8.38 -26.50 -14.32
C LYS A 257 9.10 -25.18 -14.01
N GLN A 258 9.59 -25.03 -12.80
CA GLN A 258 10.42 -23.89 -12.42
C GLN A 258 11.77 -23.99 -13.15
N VAL A 259 12.16 -22.88 -13.77
CA VAL A 259 13.44 -22.73 -14.47
C VAL A 259 14.15 -21.54 -13.86
N LYS A 260 15.31 -21.81 -13.29
CA LYS A 260 16.14 -20.80 -12.63
C LYS A 260 17.21 -20.28 -13.59
N LEU A 261 17.37 -18.96 -13.69
CA LEU A 261 18.31 -18.33 -14.62
C LEU A 261 19.76 -18.71 -14.30
N SER A 262 20.11 -18.75 -13.00
CA SER A 262 21.47 -19.14 -12.55
C SER A 262 21.80 -20.63 -12.77
N ASP A 263 20.80 -21.49 -13.08
CA ASP A 263 21.01 -22.89 -13.40
C ASP A 263 21.21 -23.12 -14.91
N VAL A 264 21.17 -22.06 -15.73
CA VAL A 264 21.36 -22.17 -17.18
C VAL A 264 22.82 -22.37 -17.50
N ASP A 265 23.16 -23.52 -18.05
CA ASP A 265 24.52 -23.88 -18.48
C ASP A 265 24.83 -23.28 -19.85
N ALA A 266 25.27 -22.02 -19.87
CA ALA A 266 25.68 -21.32 -21.08
C ALA A 266 26.77 -20.27 -20.75
N LYS A 267 27.69 -20.02 -21.69
CA LYS A 267 28.73 -18.99 -21.52
C LYS A 267 28.15 -17.58 -21.62
N VAL A 268 27.16 -17.40 -22.50
CA VAL A 268 26.49 -16.13 -22.73
C VAL A 268 24.99 -16.33 -22.73
N ILE A 269 24.28 -15.60 -21.88
CA ILE A 269 22.82 -15.68 -21.76
C ILE A 269 22.22 -14.33 -22.11
N MET A 270 21.27 -14.32 -23.04
CA MET A 270 20.42 -13.16 -23.28
C MET A 270 19.14 -13.29 -22.47
N VAL A 271 18.95 -12.43 -21.47
CA VAL A 271 17.67 -12.29 -20.75
C VAL A 271 16.80 -11.31 -21.52
N TYR A 272 15.68 -11.78 -22.07
CA TYR A 272 14.83 -10.99 -22.95
C TYR A 272 13.40 -10.88 -22.41
N PHE A 273 13.01 -9.69 -22.00
CA PHE A 273 11.67 -9.38 -21.50
C PHE A 273 10.76 -8.92 -22.65
N TRP A 274 9.60 -9.54 -22.77
CA TRP A 274 8.67 -9.29 -23.87
C TRP A 274 7.21 -9.53 -23.51
N SER A 275 6.31 -9.23 -24.48
CA SER A 275 4.88 -9.60 -24.42
C SER A 275 4.45 -10.31 -25.70
N SER A 276 3.83 -11.47 -25.54
CA SER A 276 3.29 -12.25 -26.65
C SER A 276 2.08 -11.58 -27.33
N ALA A 277 1.45 -10.59 -26.67
CA ALA A 277 0.40 -9.78 -27.28
C ALA A 277 0.93 -8.79 -28.32
N ASN A 278 2.22 -8.43 -28.27
CA ASN A 278 2.83 -7.45 -29.17
C ASN A 278 3.28 -8.09 -30.50
N ALA A 279 2.70 -7.64 -31.62
CA ALA A 279 3.00 -8.17 -32.94
C ALA A 279 4.46 -7.98 -33.39
N SER A 280 5.03 -6.80 -33.13
CA SER A 280 6.42 -6.49 -33.49
C SER A 280 7.42 -7.35 -32.73
N GLN A 281 7.16 -7.64 -31.45
CA GLN A 281 8.02 -8.51 -30.64
C GLN A 281 7.91 -9.99 -31.10
N LYS A 282 6.74 -10.43 -31.54
CA LYS A 282 6.59 -11.75 -32.18
C LYS A 282 7.38 -11.86 -33.48
N MET A 283 7.39 -10.83 -34.30
CA MET A 283 8.21 -10.81 -35.52
C MET A 283 9.70 -10.79 -35.18
N PHE A 284 10.12 -10.04 -34.16
CA PHE A 284 11.49 -10.01 -33.71
C PHE A 284 12.02 -11.40 -33.28
N ASN A 285 11.19 -12.21 -32.63
CA ASN A 285 11.54 -13.61 -32.32
C ASN A 285 11.88 -14.42 -33.59
N LEU A 286 11.11 -14.25 -34.66
CA LEU A 286 11.27 -15.04 -35.89
C LEU A 286 12.38 -14.50 -36.78
N ASP A 287 12.40 -13.18 -36.98
CA ASP A 287 13.26 -12.54 -37.99
C ASP A 287 14.69 -12.32 -37.46
N PHE A 288 14.84 -12.15 -36.12
CA PHE A 288 16.10 -11.82 -35.51
C PHE A 288 16.60 -12.89 -34.53
N LEU A 289 15.86 -13.16 -33.44
CA LEU A 289 16.34 -14.04 -32.38
C LEU A 289 16.58 -15.49 -32.85
N ARG A 290 15.75 -15.99 -33.75
CA ARG A 290 15.88 -17.34 -34.27
C ARG A 290 17.22 -17.52 -34.99
N SER A 291 17.56 -16.62 -35.91
CA SER A 291 18.82 -16.68 -36.65
C SER A 291 20.04 -16.59 -35.72
N ILE A 292 19.97 -15.73 -34.71
CA ILE A 292 21.03 -15.62 -33.70
C ILE A 292 21.15 -16.93 -32.91
N TYR A 293 20.04 -17.48 -32.45
CA TYR A 293 20.05 -18.74 -31.70
C TYR A 293 20.64 -19.90 -32.47
N GLU A 294 20.20 -20.08 -33.74
CA GLU A 294 20.72 -21.12 -34.63
C GLU A 294 22.23 -21.00 -34.89
N ASP A 295 22.76 -19.78 -34.98
CA ASP A 295 24.18 -19.55 -35.27
C ASP A 295 25.11 -19.72 -34.05
N TYR A 296 24.59 -19.51 -32.81
CA TYR A 296 25.43 -19.38 -31.60
C TYR A 296 25.06 -20.32 -30.45
N HIS A 297 23.92 -20.99 -30.45
CA HIS A 297 23.51 -21.89 -29.36
C HIS A 297 24.54 -23.00 -29.12
N ASP A 298 24.95 -23.69 -30.15
CA ASP A 298 25.95 -24.76 -30.06
C ASP A 298 27.35 -24.26 -29.63
N LYS A 299 27.54 -22.96 -29.61
CA LYS A 299 28.78 -22.29 -29.14
C LYS A 299 28.72 -21.81 -27.70
N GLY A 300 27.58 -22.04 -27.01
CA GLY A 300 27.38 -21.67 -25.62
C GLY A 300 26.55 -20.39 -25.43
N PHE A 301 25.71 -20.02 -26.39
CA PHE A 301 24.75 -18.93 -26.26
C PHE A 301 23.35 -19.48 -25.94
N GLU A 302 22.66 -18.87 -24.95
CA GLU A 302 21.28 -19.22 -24.63
C GLU A 302 20.40 -17.96 -24.52
N ILE A 303 19.09 -18.12 -24.78
CA ILE A 303 18.10 -17.08 -24.56
C ILE A 303 17.18 -17.51 -23.42
N TYR A 304 17.12 -16.71 -22.38
CA TYR A 304 16.17 -16.83 -21.29
C TYR A 304 15.08 -15.79 -21.47
N GLN A 305 13.96 -16.19 -22.07
CA GLN A 305 12.89 -15.29 -22.49
C GLN A 305 11.79 -15.20 -21.45
N VAL A 306 11.62 -14.01 -20.85
CA VAL A 306 10.64 -13.72 -19.81
C VAL A 306 9.44 -12.99 -20.39
N SER A 307 8.28 -13.61 -20.36
CA SER A 307 7.03 -12.97 -20.78
C SER A 307 6.37 -12.22 -19.62
N LEU A 308 5.98 -10.96 -19.86
CA LEU A 308 5.15 -10.16 -18.96
C LEU A 308 3.66 -10.21 -19.37
N ASP A 309 3.20 -11.36 -19.83
CA ASP A 309 1.78 -11.59 -20.12
C ASP A 309 1.01 -12.00 -18.86
N ILE A 310 -0.28 -11.63 -18.80
CA ILE A 310 -1.20 -12.05 -17.73
C ILE A 310 -1.88 -13.38 -18.13
N ASP A 311 -2.16 -13.57 -19.41
CA ASP A 311 -2.79 -14.79 -19.95
C ASP A 311 -1.72 -15.83 -20.33
N LYS A 312 -1.45 -16.76 -19.40
CA LYS A 312 -0.50 -17.86 -19.60
C LYS A 312 -0.86 -18.75 -20.81
N ALA A 313 -2.15 -18.95 -21.07
CA ALA A 313 -2.58 -19.81 -22.16
C ALA A 313 -2.38 -19.14 -23.53
N ALA A 314 -2.61 -17.83 -23.61
CA ALA A 314 -2.33 -17.06 -24.83
C ALA A 314 -0.83 -17.03 -25.14
N TRP A 315 0.00 -16.74 -24.12
CA TRP A 315 1.46 -16.81 -24.24
C TRP A 315 1.95 -18.18 -24.71
N ALA A 316 1.53 -19.25 -24.06
CA ALA A 316 1.95 -20.60 -24.40
C ALA A 316 1.55 -20.98 -25.83
N ARG A 317 0.39 -20.54 -26.35
CA ARG A 317 -0.01 -20.71 -27.74
C ARG A 317 0.95 -20.02 -28.72
N VAL A 318 1.41 -18.81 -28.37
CA VAL A 318 2.37 -18.06 -29.21
C VAL A 318 3.73 -18.76 -29.23
N VAL A 319 4.26 -19.14 -28.07
CA VAL A 319 5.55 -19.85 -27.97
C VAL A 319 5.53 -21.15 -28.77
N LYS A 320 4.47 -21.96 -28.61
CA LYS A 320 4.28 -23.19 -29.40
C LYS A 320 4.07 -22.90 -30.90
N GLY A 321 3.23 -21.95 -31.25
CA GLY A 321 2.93 -21.58 -32.63
C GLY A 321 4.13 -21.05 -33.40
N GLN A 322 5.02 -20.36 -32.73
CA GLN A 322 6.29 -19.89 -33.27
C GLN A 322 7.40 -20.95 -33.17
N ASN A 323 7.19 -22.06 -32.45
CA ASN A 323 8.19 -23.10 -32.21
C ASN A 323 9.53 -22.49 -31.69
N LEU A 324 9.46 -21.69 -30.62
CA LEU A 324 10.64 -21.03 -30.04
C LEU A 324 11.52 -22.06 -29.30
N PRO A 325 12.78 -22.24 -29.74
CA PRO A 325 13.62 -23.36 -29.26
C PRO A 325 14.29 -23.08 -27.89
N TRP A 326 14.35 -21.86 -27.47
CA TRP A 326 15.02 -21.41 -26.25
C TRP A 326 14.15 -21.47 -24.98
N ILE A 327 14.70 -21.09 -23.84
CA ILE A 327 13.99 -21.07 -22.56
C ILE A 327 12.91 -19.98 -22.56
N ASN A 328 11.67 -20.40 -22.30
CA ASN A 328 10.51 -19.50 -22.25
C ASN A 328 9.79 -19.64 -20.91
N VAL A 329 9.69 -18.53 -20.16
CA VAL A 329 9.09 -18.50 -18.83
C VAL A 329 8.08 -17.34 -18.65
N CYS A 330 7.09 -17.54 -17.75
CA CYS A 330 6.05 -16.54 -17.50
C CYS A 330 5.41 -16.76 -16.13
N ASP A 331 5.30 -15.71 -15.28
CA ASP A 331 4.62 -15.76 -13.98
C ASP A 331 3.14 -15.33 -14.03
N SER A 332 2.68 -14.89 -15.20
CA SER A 332 1.31 -14.40 -15.44
C SER A 332 0.91 -13.19 -14.57
N ARG A 333 1.88 -12.37 -14.15
CA ARG A 333 1.67 -11.18 -13.32
C ARG A 333 1.73 -9.87 -14.12
N GLY A 334 2.15 -9.91 -15.36
CA GLY A 334 2.29 -8.73 -16.20
C GLY A 334 3.22 -7.69 -15.61
N ALA A 335 2.81 -6.44 -15.60
CA ALA A 335 3.57 -5.34 -15.02
C ALA A 335 3.76 -5.44 -13.47
N SER A 336 2.98 -6.32 -12.81
CA SER A 336 3.13 -6.59 -11.37
C SER A 336 4.15 -7.69 -11.05
N SER A 337 4.86 -8.20 -12.06
CA SER A 337 5.97 -9.12 -11.85
C SER A 337 7.09 -8.44 -11.06
N PRO A 338 7.64 -9.08 -10.01
CA PRO A 338 8.72 -8.51 -9.22
C PRO A 338 9.98 -8.24 -10.05
N TYR A 339 10.15 -8.96 -11.14
CA TYR A 339 11.30 -8.82 -12.03
C TYR A 339 11.27 -7.53 -12.86
N VAL A 340 10.10 -6.87 -12.99
CA VAL A 340 9.99 -5.54 -13.59
C VAL A 340 10.80 -4.52 -12.80
N SER A 341 10.64 -4.51 -11.47
CA SER A 341 11.42 -3.62 -10.59
C SER A 341 12.88 -4.06 -10.46
N LEU A 342 13.11 -5.38 -10.36
CA LEU A 342 14.44 -5.96 -10.15
C LEU A 342 15.40 -5.65 -11.31
N TYR A 343 14.89 -5.69 -12.55
CA TYR A 343 15.63 -5.35 -13.77
C TYR A 343 15.43 -3.90 -14.22
N ASN A 344 14.74 -3.07 -13.42
CA ASN A 344 14.42 -1.67 -13.73
C ASN A 344 13.84 -1.49 -15.15
N LEU A 345 12.82 -2.29 -15.49
CA LEU A 345 12.24 -2.28 -16.84
C LEU A 345 11.38 -1.04 -17.05
N GLY A 346 11.81 -0.11 -17.90
CA GLY A 346 11.05 1.06 -18.29
C GLY A 346 10.07 0.83 -19.46
N ALA A 347 10.36 -0.14 -20.31
CA ALA A 347 9.56 -0.47 -21.51
C ALA A 347 9.82 -1.90 -21.96
N LEU A 348 8.92 -2.42 -22.84
CA LEU A 348 9.12 -3.68 -23.54
C LEU A 348 9.29 -3.44 -25.07
N PRO A 349 10.16 -4.20 -25.74
CA PRO A 349 11.04 -5.22 -25.20
C PRO A 349 12.24 -4.64 -24.47
N SER A 350 12.81 -5.39 -23.51
CA SER A 350 14.09 -5.08 -22.88
C SER A 350 14.97 -6.32 -22.88
N ALA A 351 16.28 -6.13 -23.05
CA ALA A 351 17.21 -7.22 -23.07
C ALA A 351 18.48 -6.90 -22.25
N PHE A 352 19.02 -7.93 -21.64
CA PHE A 352 20.25 -7.91 -20.86
C PHE A 352 21.13 -9.06 -21.30
N VAL A 353 22.43 -8.91 -21.22
CA VAL A 353 23.39 -9.97 -21.54
C VAL A 353 24.17 -10.32 -20.29
N ILE A 354 24.27 -11.62 -20.01
CA ILE A 354 25.07 -12.20 -18.95
C ILE A 354 26.22 -12.96 -19.61
N ALA A 355 27.43 -12.71 -19.20
CA ALA A 355 28.61 -13.45 -19.60
C ALA A 355 29.53 -13.66 -18.40
N ASP A 356 30.14 -14.85 -18.26
CA ASP A 356 31.00 -15.19 -17.13
C ASP A 356 30.35 -14.94 -15.76
N GLY A 357 29.01 -15.10 -15.66
CA GLY A 357 28.26 -14.90 -14.43
C GLY A 357 27.99 -13.45 -14.05
N GLU A 358 28.25 -12.48 -14.92
CA GLU A 358 28.01 -11.06 -14.67
C GLU A 358 27.17 -10.42 -15.78
N LEU A 359 26.37 -9.39 -15.40
CA LEU A 359 25.72 -8.52 -16.37
C LEU A 359 26.79 -7.72 -17.11
N VAL A 360 26.76 -7.80 -18.42
CA VAL A 360 27.68 -7.04 -19.29
C VAL A 360 26.93 -6.06 -20.17
N ASP A 361 27.59 -4.94 -20.50
CA ASP A 361 27.07 -3.98 -21.46
C ASP A 361 27.03 -4.62 -22.86
N GLY A 362 25.83 -4.97 -23.32
CA GLY A 362 25.59 -5.52 -24.65
C GLY A 362 25.15 -4.45 -25.62
N GLU A 363 25.97 -4.15 -26.65
CA GLU A 363 25.51 -3.32 -27.76
C GLU A 363 24.53 -4.12 -28.63
N MET A 364 23.22 -3.81 -28.51
CA MET A 364 22.13 -4.49 -29.23
C MET A 364 21.40 -3.57 -30.21
N SER A 365 22.02 -2.45 -30.58
CA SER A 365 21.39 -1.43 -31.43
C SER A 365 21.12 -1.91 -32.87
N THR A 366 21.91 -2.84 -33.38
CA THR A 366 21.73 -3.46 -34.70
C THR A 366 22.09 -4.96 -34.65
N GLU A 367 21.57 -5.74 -35.60
CA GLU A 367 21.92 -7.16 -35.71
C GLU A 367 23.43 -7.37 -35.82
N LYS A 368 24.10 -6.54 -36.63
CA LYS A 368 25.55 -6.63 -36.85
C LYS A 368 26.34 -6.35 -35.57
N SER A 369 25.95 -5.34 -34.79
CA SER A 369 26.60 -5.02 -33.50
C SER A 369 26.35 -6.12 -32.48
N PHE A 370 25.14 -6.65 -32.42
CA PHE A 370 24.79 -7.73 -31.49
C PHE A 370 25.56 -9.03 -31.81
N ARG A 371 25.62 -9.46 -33.07
CA ARG A 371 26.40 -10.65 -33.51
C ARG A 371 27.88 -10.49 -33.12
N ARG A 372 28.49 -9.36 -33.44
CA ARG A 372 29.88 -9.05 -33.07
C ARG A 372 30.12 -9.10 -31.55
N ASN A 373 29.15 -8.62 -30.77
CA ASN A 373 29.24 -8.64 -29.31
C ASN A 373 29.19 -10.09 -28.77
N ILE A 374 28.24 -10.89 -29.23
CA ILE A 374 28.15 -12.33 -28.87
C ILE A 374 29.44 -13.06 -29.24
N GLU A 375 29.97 -12.87 -30.44
CA GLU A 375 31.23 -13.50 -30.89
C GLU A 375 32.42 -13.10 -30.03
N LYS A 376 32.44 -11.89 -29.50
CA LYS A 376 33.48 -11.45 -28.57
C LYS A 376 33.35 -12.12 -27.20
N LEU A 377 32.13 -12.27 -26.69
CA LEU A 377 31.84 -12.85 -25.39
C LEU A 377 31.95 -14.38 -25.37
N LEU A 378 31.80 -15.04 -26.52
CA LEU A 378 31.95 -16.51 -26.65
C LEU A 378 33.40 -16.99 -26.80
N LYS A 379 34.35 -16.07 -26.99
CA LYS A 379 35.80 -16.39 -27.10
C LYS A 379 36.41 -16.67 -25.76
#